data_5af744df00cde1adceb49a8123e23f8f
#
_entry.id   5af744df00cde1adceb49a8123e23f8f
#
_cell.length_a   1.000
_cell.length_b   1.000
_cell.length_c   1.000
_cell.angle_alpha   90.00
_cell.angle_beta   90.00
_cell.angle_gamma   90.00
#
_symmetry.space_group_name_H-M   'P 1'
#
loop_
_entity.id
_entity.type
_entity.pdbx_description
1 polymer ?
#
loop_
_entity_poly.entity_id
_entity_poly.type
_entity_poly.pdbx_seq_one_letter_code
_entity_poly.pdbx_strand_id
1 'polypeptide(L)'
;MRKGQNPAKSVKTVAKPERITVAVLTYIPFLSGFYEEGLDVLRVSLESMRKDAGLPFDLMVFDNGSCAEVRDYLVNEKEAGRIQYLLLSEKNLGKGGAWNMILAGAPGEIIAYADSDILYYPNWLARSVEILETFPNVGMVTARPFRTPPAFYSSTVEWAQKNATCTEEQFIPWKTFLEFNLSLGQTEEENVNVYEETKDWKITYTPSLRGSEATEAISSTAGDTASLRDAARSQKKLEVMALAGASHWQFTAYKSTLQQFLPFDMSRPMGQVRQLDERMNEAGLLRLMVSDPLVMNLSNTLGYLRGEMGQEKVEKKTSSIWQFAPVKKVLLAVYNWIFKRYYG
;
A
#
# COMPACT_ATOMS: atom_id res chain seq x y z
N MET A 1 -42.98 21.30 -17.03
CA MET A 1 -43.61 20.03 -17.42
C MET A 1 -42.51 19.02 -17.83
N ARG A 2 -42.50 17.81 -17.30
CA ARG A 2 -41.48 16.79 -17.65
C ARG A 2 -41.71 16.29 -19.06
N LYS A 3 -40.71 16.31 -19.93
CA LYS A 3 -40.77 15.77 -21.30
C LYS A 3 -40.40 14.27 -21.29
N GLY A 4 -41.37 13.42 -21.56
CA GLY A 4 -41.18 11.99 -21.76
C GLY A 4 -40.84 11.15 -20.50
N GLN A 5 -40.59 9.86 -20.70
CA GLN A 5 -40.14 8.93 -19.66
C GLN A 5 -38.58 8.93 -19.59
N ASN A 6 -38.04 8.71 -18.38
CA ASN A 6 -36.59 8.58 -18.22
C ASN A 6 -36.09 7.28 -18.88
N PRO A 7 -35.22 7.35 -19.92
CA PRO A 7 -34.70 6.15 -20.62
C PRO A 7 -33.94 5.19 -19.67
N ALA A 8 -33.39 5.69 -18.56
CA ALA A 8 -32.70 4.85 -17.58
C ALA A 8 -33.59 3.75 -16.97
N LYS A 9 -34.92 3.91 -17.01
CA LYS A 9 -35.86 2.86 -16.58
C LYS A 9 -35.87 1.64 -17.49
N SER A 10 -35.37 1.76 -18.71
CA SER A 10 -35.31 0.68 -19.70
C SER A 10 -33.94 -0.04 -19.71
N VAL A 11 -32.96 0.44 -18.94
CA VAL A 11 -31.64 -0.20 -18.80
C VAL A 11 -31.80 -1.48 -18.02
N LYS A 12 -31.46 -2.61 -18.65
CA LYS A 12 -31.60 -3.95 -18.05
C LYS A 12 -30.31 -4.43 -17.33
N THR A 13 -29.18 -3.85 -17.66
CA THR A 13 -27.88 -4.26 -17.12
C THR A 13 -27.11 -3.05 -16.60
N VAL A 14 -26.45 -3.19 -15.47
CA VAL A 14 -25.55 -2.19 -14.89
C VAL A 14 -24.15 -2.79 -14.84
N ALA A 15 -23.14 -2.05 -15.25
CA ALA A 15 -21.76 -2.47 -15.11
C ALA A 15 -21.41 -2.63 -13.62
N LYS A 16 -20.73 -3.72 -13.30
CA LYS A 16 -20.22 -3.97 -11.96
C LYS A 16 -18.76 -3.50 -11.88
N PRO A 17 -18.34 -2.93 -10.76
CA PRO A 17 -16.92 -2.68 -10.54
C PRO A 17 -16.14 -4.00 -10.46
N GLU A 18 -14.84 -3.92 -10.69
CA GLU A 18 -13.93 -5.03 -10.39
C GLU A 18 -13.95 -5.34 -8.88
N ARG A 19 -13.64 -6.58 -8.54
CA ARG A 19 -13.58 -7.02 -7.14
C ARG A 19 -12.54 -6.26 -6.34
N ILE A 20 -11.47 -5.81 -6.99
CA ILE A 20 -10.36 -5.08 -6.39
C ILE A 20 -10.39 -3.64 -6.88
N THR A 21 -10.29 -2.69 -5.95
CA THR A 21 -9.98 -1.30 -6.24
C THR A 21 -8.56 -1.01 -5.81
N VAL A 22 -7.70 -0.62 -6.75
CA VAL A 22 -6.41 0.00 -6.42
C VAL A 22 -6.67 1.48 -6.20
N ALA A 23 -6.36 1.98 -5.02
CA ALA A 23 -6.66 3.34 -4.60
C ALA A 23 -5.37 4.12 -4.33
N VAL A 24 -5.17 5.20 -5.07
CA VAL A 24 -3.97 6.05 -4.99
C VAL A 24 -4.33 7.42 -4.44
N LEU A 25 -3.58 7.86 -3.45
CA LEU A 25 -3.65 9.23 -2.94
C LEU A 25 -2.47 10.03 -3.47
N THR A 26 -2.73 11.17 -4.13
CA THR A 26 -1.70 12.10 -4.58
C THR A 26 -1.89 13.51 -4.04
N TYR A 27 -0.77 14.17 -3.75
CA TYR A 27 -0.69 15.59 -3.40
C TYR A 27 0.64 16.17 -3.86
N ILE A 28 0.62 16.91 -4.96
CA ILE A 28 1.78 17.57 -5.56
C ILE A 28 1.42 19.04 -5.78
N PRO A 29 1.64 19.92 -4.79
CA PRO A 29 1.12 21.29 -4.81
C PRO A 29 1.81 22.21 -5.82
N PHE A 30 3.05 21.87 -6.22
CA PHE A 30 3.85 22.60 -7.22
C PHE A 30 4.99 21.72 -7.72
N LEU A 31 5.54 22.02 -8.91
CA LEU A 31 6.62 21.26 -9.55
C LEU A 31 7.97 21.98 -9.40
N SER A 32 8.45 22.10 -8.15
CA SER A 32 9.78 22.67 -7.86
C SER A 32 10.31 22.14 -6.52
N GLY A 33 11.61 22.25 -6.29
CA GLY A 33 12.26 21.82 -5.05
C GLY A 33 11.93 20.37 -4.69
N PHE A 34 11.32 20.12 -3.55
CA PHE A 34 10.95 18.76 -3.11
C PHE A 34 10.03 18.03 -4.10
N TYR A 35 9.15 18.74 -4.81
CA TYR A 35 8.18 18.17 -5.75
C TYR A 35 8.60 18.30 -7.22
N GLU A 36 9.86 18.65 -7.52
CA GLU A 36 10.34 18.91 -8.88
C GLU A 36 10.10 17.74 -9.84
N GLU A 37 10.38 16.52 -9.42
CA GLU A 37 10.13 15.30 -10.19
C GLU A 37 8.77 14.63 -9.86
N GLY A 38 7.93 15.27 -9.04
CA GLY A 38 6.72 14.64 -8.49
C GLY A 38 5.73 14.14 -9.54
N LEU A 39 5.55 14.88 -10.65
CA LEU A 39 4.69 14.45 -11.75
C LEU A 39 5.28 13.24 -12.49
N ASP A 40 6.59 13.16 -12.68
CA ASP A 40 7.23 12.03 -13.35
C ASP A 40 7.23 10.79 -12.45
N VAL A 41 7.41 10.95 -11.14
CA VAL A 41 7.24 9.88 -10.15
C VAL A 41 5.81 9.34 -10.19
N LEU A 42 4.79 10.21 -10.20
CA LEU A 42 3.39 9.81 -10.32
C LEU A 42 3.12 9.02 -11.62
N ARG A 43 3.68 9.46 -12.76
CA ARG A 43 3.57 8.74 -14.05
C ARG A 43 4.14 7.33 -13.95
N VAL A 44 5.36 7.20 -13.46
CA VAL A 44 6.02 5.89 -13.26
C VAL A 44 5.22 5.01 -12.32
N SER A 45 4.69 5.56 -11.23
CA SER A 45 3.84 4.85 -10.29
C SER A 45 2.60 4.27 -10.97
N LEU A 46 1.81 5.11 -11.65
CA LEU A 46 0.57 4.67 -12.30
C LEU A 46 0.82 3.71 -13.49
N GLU A 47 1.92 3.86 -14.23
CA GLU A 47 2.30 2.97 -15.32
C GLU A 47 2.73 1.60 -14.81
N SER A 48 3.65 1.56 -13.84
CA SER A 48 4.17 0.31 -13.28
C SER A 48 3.08 -0.49 -12.55
N MET A 49 2.18 0.20 -11.85
CA MET A 49 1.05 -0.40 -11.14
C MET A 49 0.16 -1.25 -12.03
N ARG A 50 -0.09 -0.78 -13.25
CA ARG A 50 -0.95 -1.46 -14.24
C ARG A 50 -0.23 -2.61 -14.95
N LYS A 51 1.10 -2.61 -14.94
CA LYS A 51 1.89 -3.60 -15.65
C LYS A 51 2.02 -4.87 -14.82
N ASP A 52 1.45 -5.96 -15.32
CA ASP A 52 1.58 -7.31 -14.75
C ASP A 52 1.19 -7.41 -13.26
N ALA A 53 0.14 -6.73 -12.83
CA ALA A 53 -0.36 -6.80 -11.45
C ALA A 53 -0.80 -8.21 -11.02
N GLY A 54 -1.10 -9.09 -11.99
CA GLY A 54 -1.49 -10.48 -11.80
C GLY A 54 -3.00 -10.68 -11.58
N LEU A 55 -3.75 -9.64 -11.27
CA LEU A 55 -5.21 -9.66 -11.10
C LEU A 55 -5.83 -8.40 -11.74
N PRO A 56 -7.09 -8.49 -12.25
CA PRO A 56 -7.84 -7.34 -12.71
C PRO A 56 -8.23 -6.43 -11.55
N PHE A 57 -8.27 -5.12 -11.81
CA PHE A 57 -8.69 -4.12 -10.84
C PHE A 57 -9.21 -2.85 -11.52
N ASP A 58 -10.03 -2.09 -10.79
CA ASP A 58 -10.35 -0.72 -11.10
C ASP A 58 -9.37 0.23 -10.40
N LEU A 59 -8.85 1.23 -11.12
CA LEU A 59 -7.99 2.25 -10.55
C LEU A 59 -8.81 3.46 -10.10
N MET A 60 -8.69 3.80 -8.82
CA MET A 60 -9.24 4.99 -8.19
C MET A 60 -8.11 5.93 -7.78
N VAL A 61 -8.12 7.16 -8.28
CA VAL A 61 -7.16 8.19 -7.86
C VAL A 61 -7.88 9.30 -7.13
N PHE A 62 -7.38 9.66 -5.95
CA PHE A 62 -7.80 10.82 -5.20
C PHE A 62 -6.71 11.88 -5.25
N ASP A 63 -6.97 12.96 -5.96
CA ASP A 63 -6.12 14.15 -5.93
C ASP A 63 -6.52 15.06 -4.76
N ASN A 64 -5.60 15.28 -3.86
CA ASN A 64 -5.81 16.01 -2.62
C ASN A 64 -5.44 17.51 -2.73
N GLY A 65 -5.70 18.12 -3.89
CA GLY A 65 -5.44 19.53 -4.15
C GLY A 65 -4.04 19.77 -4.75
N SER A 66 -3.66 19.01 -5.75
CA SER A 66 -2.42 19.19 -6.52
C SER A 66 -2.50 20.40 -7.46
N CYS A 67 -1.35 20.80 -8.02
CA CYS A 67 -1.25 21.88 -9.02
C CYS A 67 -1.94 21.50 -10.34
N ALA A 68 -2.11 22.48 -11.20
CA ALA A 68 -2.86 22.35 -12.46
C ALA A 68 -2.27 21.26 -13.37
N GLU A 69 -0.95 21.22 -13.52
CA GLU A 69 -0.25 20.27 -14.40
C GLU A 69 -0.49 18.80 -13.98
N VAL A 70 -0.56 18.54 -12.67
CA VAL A 70 -0.88 17.21 -12.13
C VAL A 70 -2.35 16.86 -12.37
N ARG A 71 -3.25 17.83 -12.14
CA ARG A 71 -4.69 17.65 -12.36
C ARG A 71 -5.01 17.40 -13.84
N ASP A 72 -4.38 18.15 -14.74
CA ASP A 72 -4.52 17.98 -16.19
C ASP A 72 -4.03 16.60 -16.63
N TYR A 73 -2.90 16.14 -16.10
CA TYR A 73 -2.41 14.77 -16.35
C TYR A 73 -3.43 13.73 -15.90
N LEU A 74 -3.97 13.83 -14.69
CA LEU A 74 -4.95 12.88 -14.16
C LEU A 74 -6.26 12.87 -14.96
N VAL A 75 -6.73 14.04 -15.41
CA VAL A 75 -7.91 14.15 -16.26
C VAL A 75 -7.66 13.45 -17.60
N ASN A 76 -6.52 13.67 -18.24
CA ASN A 76 -6.12 13.00 -19.47
C ASN A 76 -6.04 11.47 -19.31
N GLU A 77 -5.51 10.96 -18.18
CA GLU A 77 -5.49 9.54 -17.84
C GLU A 77 -6.92 8.98 -17.69
N LYS A 78 -7.82 9.75 -17.08
CA LYS A 78 -9.23 9.38 -16.94
C LYS A 78 -9.96 9.35 -18.30
N GLU A 79 -9.76 10.35 -19.16
CA GLU A 79 -10.35 10.40 -20.49
C GLU A 79 -9.85 9.28 -21.40
N ALA A 80 -8.58 8.88 -21.23
CA ALA A 80 -7.98 7.74 -21.91
C ALA A 80 -8.44 6.37 -21.36
N GLY A 81 -9.32 6.35 -20.34
CA GLY A 81 -9.83 5.13 -19.74
C GLY A 81 -8.85 4.39 -18.82
N ARG A 82 -7.70 4.98 -18.52
CA ARG A 82 -6.67 4.38 -17.66
C ARG A 82 -6.92 4.57 -16.16
N ILE A 83 -7.80 5.49 -15.78
CA ILE A 83 -8.34 5.67 -14.42
C ILE A 83 -9.85 5.45 -14.49
N GLN A 84 -10.40 4.54 -13.68
CA GLN A 84 -11.84 4.28 -13.62
C GLN A 84 -12.57 5.28 -12.74
N TYR A 85 -11.95 5.71 -11.63
CA TYR A 85 -12.54 6.65 -10.68
C TYR A 85 -11.53 7.75 -10.36
N LEU A 86 -11.85 9.00 -10.71
CA LEU A 86 -11.02 10.18 -10.40
C LEU A 86 -11.79 11.12 -9.49
N LEU A 87 -11.25 11.40 -8.31
CA LEU A 87 -11.76 12.38 -7.37
C LEU A 87 -10.75 13.53 -7.27
N LEU A 88 -11.22 14.76 -7.55
CA LEU A 88 -10.40 15.96 -7.45
C LEU A 88 -10.88 16.81 -6.27
N SER A 89 -10.04 17.01 -5.27
CA SER A 89 -10.29 17.90 -4.16
C SER A 89 -9.71 19.28 -4.44
N GLU A 90 -10.46 20.34 -4.16
CA GLU A 90 -9.95 21.72 -4.24
C GLU A 90 -9.03 22.06 -3.05
N LYS A 91 -9.07 21.27 -1.99
CA LYS A 91 -8.35 21.52 -0.75
C LYS A 91 -7.58 20.30 -0.32
N ASN A 92 -6.42 20.52 0.28
CA ASN A 92 -5.69 19.47 0.97
C ASN A 92 -6.42 19.10 2.28
N LEU A 93 -7.01 17.91 2.30
CA LEU A 93 -7.73 17.36 3.45
C LEU A 93 -6.81 16.67 4.45
N GLY A 94 -5.49 16.64 4.19
CA GLY A 94 -4.54 15.77 4.85
C GLY A 94 -4.77 14.30 4.49
N LYS A 95 -3.86 13.42 4.92
CA LYS A 95 -3.94 11.98 4.58
C LYS A 95 -5.17 11.32 5.20
N GLY A 96 -5.49 11.63 6.47
CA GLY A 96 -6.66 11.09 7.16
C GLY A 96 -7.99 11.49 6.49
N GLY A 97 -8.12 12.75 6.08
CA GLY A 97 -9.32 13.23 5.37
C GLY A 97 -9.49 12.57 4.00
N ALA A 98 -8.42 12.43 3.23
CA ALA A 98 -8.44 11.71 1.98
C ALA A 98 -8.79 10.23 2.17
N TRP A 99 -8.27 9.57 3.20
CA TRP A 99 -8.61 8.19 3.53
C TRP A 99 -10.09 8.01 3.89
N ASN A 100 -10.69 8.97 4.61
CA ASN A 100 -12.11 8.93 4.90
C ASN A 100 -12.96 8.87 3.62
N MET A 101 -12.52 9.55 2.56
CA MET A 101 -13.18 9.51 1.25
C MET A 101 -12.88 8.22 0.48
N ILE A 102 -11.60 7.86 0.38
CA ILE A 102 -11.12 6.71 -0.40
C ILE A 102 -11.67 5.40 0.18
N LEU A 103 -11.43 5.14 1.47
CA LEU A 103 -11.74 3.84 2.09
C LEU A 103 -13.25 3.63 2.28
N ALA A 104 -14.03 4.70 2.40
CA ALA A 104 -15.49 4.61 2.40
C ALA A 104 -16.05 4.40 0.98
N GLY A 105 -15.49 5.11 -0.02
CA GLY A 105 -16.06 5.23 -1.36
C GLY A 105 -15.53 4.23 -2.39
N ALA A 106 -14.39 3.59 -2.18
CA ALA A 106 -13.83 2.60 -3.12
C ALA A 106 -14.83 1.48 -3.39
N PRO A 107 -15.14 1.14 -4.67
CA PRO A 107 -16.25 0.24 -5.00
C PRO A 107 -15.93 -1.24 -4.76
N GLY A 108 -14.68 -1.67 -4.86
CA GLY A 108 -14.26 -3.08 -4.71
C GLY A 108 -14.42 -3.64 -3.30
N GLU A 109 -14.47 -4.96 -3.18
CA GLU A 109 -14.44 -5.68 -1.89
C GLU A 109 -13.06 -5.62 -1.22
N ILE A 110 -12.02 -5.59 -2.05
CA ILE A 110 -10.62 -5.45 -1.64
C ILE A 110 -10.13 -4.08 -2.07
N ILE A 111 -9.45 -3.39 -1.18
CA ILE A 111 -8.76 -2.13 -1.45
C ILE A 111 -7.27 -2.37 -1.37
N ALA A 112 -6.55 -2.11 -2.48
CA ALA A 112 -5.10 -2.01 -2.50
C ALA A 112 -4.73 -0.53 -2.51
N TYR A 113 -4.46 0.02 -1.33
CA TYR A 113 -4.09 1.43 -1.16
C TYR A 113 -2.60 1.65 -1.40
N ALA A 114 -2.25 2.79 -1.97
CA ALA A 114 -0.86 3.27 -2.04
C ALA A 114 -0.76 4.80 -2.08
N ASP A 115 0.37 5.30 -1.59
CA ASP A 115 0.84 6.64 -1.89
C ASP A 115 1.25 6.72 -3.37
N SER A 116 1.36 7.91 -3.95
CA SER A 116 1.57 8.12 -5.39
C SER A 116 3.02 8.00 -5.87
N ASP A 117 3.92 7.60 -5.00
CA ASP A 117 5.36 7.51 -5.22
C ASP A 117 5.90 6.06 -5.16
N ILE A 118 5.08 5.11 -5.55
CA ILE A 118 5.39 3.67 -5.47
C ILE A 118 5.67 3.12 -6.87
N LEU A 119 6.81 2.45 -7.03
CA LEU A 119 7.13 1.60 -8.18
C LEU A 119 6.67 0.18 -7.92
N TYR A 120 6.01 -0.44 -8.91
CA TYR A 120 5.45 -1.78 -8.80
C TYR A 120 6.20 -2.77 -9.69
N TYR A 121 6.37 -4.00 -9.19
CA TYR A 121 6.92 -5.14 -9.91
C TYR A 121 5.84 -6.17 -10.22
N PRO A 122 6.08 -7.10 -11.18
CA PRO A 122 5.08 -8.09 -11.58
C PRO A 122 4.49 -8.88 -10.40
N ASN A 123 3.19 -9.20 -10.48
CA ASN A 123 2.44 -10.00 -9.50
C ASN A 123 2.27 -9.36 -8.11
N TRP A 124 2.57 -8.06 -7.95
CA TRP A 124 2.46 -7.40 -6.65
C TRP A 124 1.06 -7.53 -6.01
N LEU A 125 0.01 -7.42 -6.84
CA LEU A 125 -1.37 -7.49 -6.37
C LEU A 125 -1.80 -8.93 -6.11
N ALA A 126 -1.50 -9.86 -7.05
CA ALA A 126 -1.84 -11.26 -6.91
C ALA A 126 -1.23 -11.88 -5.65
N ARG A 127 0.04 -11.59 -5.36
CA ARG A 127 0.71 -12.12 -4.17
C ARG A 127 0.15 -11.53 -2.88
N SER A 128 -0.19 -10.23 -2.88
CA SER A 128 -0.82 -9.59 -1.72
C SER A 128 -2.20 -10.18 -1.43
N VAL A 129 -3.00 -10.41 -2.47
CA VAL A 129 -4.34 -11.00 -2.33
C VAL A 129 -4.25 -12.48 -1.90
N GLU A 130 -3.30 -13.24 -2.42
CA GLU A 130 -3.07 -14.64 -1.98
C GLU A 130 -2.85 -14.72 -0.46
N ILE A 131 -2.00 -13.87 0.10
CA ILE A 131 -1.76 -13.81 1.55
C ILE A 131 -3.05 -13.37 2.28
N LEU A 132 -3.70 -12.31 1.78
CA LEU A 132 -4.93 -11.78 2.37
C LEU A 132 -6.05 -12.83 2.48
N GLU A 133 -6.18 -13.70 1.47
CA GLU A 133 -7.23 -14.73 1.40
C GLU A 133 -6.84 -16.03 2.11
N THR A 134 -5.55 -16.30 2.27
CA THR A 134 -5.07 -17.53 2.90
C THR A 134 -5.05 -17.44 4.43
N PHE A 135 -4.56 -16.33 4.97
CA PHE A 135 -4.47 -16.14 6.41
C PHE A 135 -5.81 -15.67 6.98
N PRO A 136 -6.20 -16.12 8.18
CA PRO A 136 -7.43 -15.64 8.83
C PRO A 136 -7.22 -14.23 9.42
N ASN A 137 -8.29 -13.46 9.52
CA ASN A 137 -8.33 -12.17 10.22
C ASN A 137 -7.20 -11.19 9.82
N VAL A 138 -6.87 -11.15 8.53
CA VAL A 138 -5.84 -10.22 8.03
C VAL A 138 -6.37 -8.79 8.07
N GLY A 139 -5.63 -7.91 8.74
CA GLY A 139 -5.86 -6.48 8.74
C GLY A 139 -5.35 -5.83 7.47
N MET A 140 -4.09 -6.12 7.11
CA MET A 140 -3.48 -5.65 5.87
C MET A 140 -2.27 -6.48 5.46
N VAL A 141 -1.97 -6.45 4.15
CA VAL A 141 -0.78 -7.04 3.54
C VAL A 141 -0.02 -5.95 2.80
N THR A 142 1.27 -5.78 3.09
CA THR A 142 2.17 -4.88 2.32
C THR A 142 2.99 -5.68 1.32
N ALA A 143 3.07 -5.19 0.08
CA ALA A 143 3.77 -5.87 -1.02
C ALA A 143 5.30 -5.71 -1.01
N ARG A 144 5.89 -5.38 0.13
CA ARG A 144 7.33 -5.29 0.35
C ARG A 144 7.68 -5.70 1.78
N PRO A 145 8.76 -6.46 1.96
CA PRO A 145 9.32 -6.71 3.28
C PRO A 145 10.16 -5.50 3.74
N PHE A 146 9.93 -5.06 4.96
CA PHE A 146 10.70 -4.01 5.65
C PHE A 146 10.44 -4.10 7.15
N ARG A 147 11.26 -3.46 7.98
CA ARG A 147 11.12 -3.53 9.42
C ARG A 147 10.24 -2.42 9.97
N THR A 148 9.26 -2.80 10.77
CA THR A 148 8.35 -1.89 11.49
C THR A 148 8.53 -2.05 12.99
N PRO A 149 8.14 -1.05 13.81
CA PRO A 149 8.16 -1.22 15.28
C PRO A 149 7.35 -2.44 15.72
N PRO A 150 7.85 -3.26 16.66
CA PRO A 150 7.15 -4.43 17.17
C PRO A 150 5.73 -4.14 17.68
N ALA A 151 5.48 -2.95 18.21
CA ALA A 151 4.16 -2.50 18.64
C ALA A 151 3.08 -2.53 17.55
N PHE A 152 3.48 -2.60 16.28
CA PHE A 152 2.53 -2.62 15.16
C PHE A 152 2.16 -4.02 14.69
N TYR A 153 2.86 -5.07 15.15
CA TYR A 153 2.62 -6.45 14.71
C TYR A 153 2.71 -7.51 15.82
N SER A 154 2.79 -7.11 17.09
CA SER A 154 2.89 -8.05 18.21
C SER A 154 1.75 -9.07 18.22
N SER A 155 0.51 -8.65 17.96
CA SER A 155 -0.64 -9.56 17.86
C SER A 155 -0.49 -10.60 16.75
N THR A 156 0.16 -10.24 15.64
CA THR A 156 0.46 -11.16 14.54
C THR A 156 1.42 -12.26 14.97
N VAL A 157 2.49 -11.91 15.68
CA VAL A 157 3.47 -12.88 16.21
C VAL A 157 2.81 -13.79 17.24
N GLU A 158 2.04 -13.23 18.17
CA GLU A 158 1.32 -14.01 19.18
C GLU A 158 0.34 -15.02 18.56
N TRP A 159 -0.38 -14.60 17.51
CA TRP A 159 -1.24 -15.50 16.77
C TRP A 159 -0.44 -16.58 16.06
N ALA A 160 0.65 -16.22 15.37
CA ALA A 160 1.46 -17.12 14.58
C ALA A 160 2.13 -18.22 15.45
N GLN A 161 2.62 -17.86 16.61
CA GLN A 161 3.21 -18.81 17.58
C GLN A 161 2.22 -19.90 18.04
N LYS A 162 0.92 -19.61 18.00
CA LYS A 162 -0.14 -20.55 18.42
C LYS A 162 -0.73 -21.35 17.26
N ASN A 163 -0.69 -20.82 16.01
CA ASN A 163 -1.52 -21.32 14.92
C ASN A 163 -0.75 -21.66 13.63
N ALA A 164 0.57 -21.35 13.57
CA ALA A 164 1.37 -21.50 12.36
C ALA A 164 2.82 -21.90 12.71
N THR A 165 3.61 -22.23 11.71
CA THR A 165 5.08 -22.32 11.89
C THR A 165 5.63 -20.88 11.88
N CYS A 166 6.29 -20.51 12.98
CA CYS A 166 6.80 -19.15 13.19
C CYS A 166 8.26 -19.19 13.62
N THR A 167 9.13 -18.49 12.90
CA THR A 167 10.58 -18.44 13.17
C THR A 167 11.05 -16.99 13.15
N GLU A 168 12.03 -16.67 14.02
CA GLU A 168 12.63 -15.34 14.11
C GLU A 168 14.09 -15.40 13.69
N GLU A 169 14.41 -14.82 12.54
CA GLU A 169 15.74 -14.74 11.96
C GLU A 169 15.87 -13.50 11.07
N GLN A 170 17.02 -13.30 10.43
CA GLN A 170 17.18 -12.24 9.42
C GLN A 170 16.72 -12.76 8.04
N PHE A 171 15.42 -12.63 7.75
CA PHE A 171 14.84 -13.07 6.48
C PHE A 171 14.88 -12.01 5.40
N ILE A 172 14.86 -10.72 5.78
CA ILE A 172 14.95 -9.62 4.84
C ILE A 172 16.43 -9.41 4.48
N PRO A 173 16.85 -9.60 3.21
CA PRO A 173 18.24 -9.38 2.83
C PRO A 173 18.68 -7.93 3.09
N TRP A 174 19.95 -7.73 3.47
CA TRP A 174 20.55 -6.41 3.71
C TRP A 174 20.23 -5.41 2.59
N LYS A 175 20.41 -5.83 1.34
CA LYS A 175 20.11 -4.99 0.17
C LYS A 175 18.66 -4.49 0.18
N THR A 176 17.69 -5.38 0.39
CA THR A 176 16.25 -5.05 0.41
C THR A 176 15.91 -4.10 1.56
N PHE A 177 16.50 -4.34 2.73
CA PHE A 177 16.35 -3.49 3.91
C PHE A 177 16.94 -2.10 3.68
N LEU A 178 18.19 -2.04 3.20
CA LEU A 178 18.90 -0.78 2.96
C LEU A 178 18.22 0.07 1.87
N GLU A 179 17.83 -0.52 0.73
CA GLU A 179 17.13 0.19 -0.34
C GLU A 179 15.89 0.94 0.17
N PHE A 180 15.10 0.30 1.02
CA PHE A 180 13.91 0.94 1.59
C PHE A 180 14.28 2.12 2.49
N ASN A 181 15.24 1.95 3.37
CA ASN A 181 15.66 2.98 4.31
C ASN A 181 16.36 4.17 3.63
N LEU A 182 17.14 3.91 2.57
CA LEU A 182 17.71 4.96 1.72
C LEU A 182 16.60 5.77 1.02
N SER A 183 15.50 5.13 0.61
CA SER A 183 14.36 5.86 0.02
C SER A 183 13.67 6.81 1.00
N LEU A 184 13.80 6.56 2.30
CA LEU A 184 13.33 7.43 3.37
C LEU A 184 14.33 8.52 3.76
N GLY A 185 15.48 8.60 3.06
CA GLY A 185 16.53 9.60 3.31
C GLY A 185 17.49 9.26 4.46
N GLN A 186 17.49 8.00 4.92
CA GLN A 186 18.46 7.51 5.89
C GLN A 186 19.79 7.16 5.19
N THR A 187 20.88 7.13 5.94
CA THR A 187 22.19 6.72 5.44
C THR A 187 22.46 5.24 5.67
N GLU A 188 23.41 4.66 4.97
CA GLU A 188 23.84 3.27 5.20
C GLU A 188 24.39 3.09 6.62
N GLU A 189 25.20 4.05 7.11
CA GLU A 189 25.80 4.02 8.45
C GLU A 189 24.75 3.97 9.57
N GLU A 190 23.64 4.71 9.42
CA GLU A 190 22.53 4.70 10.38
C GLU A 190 21.83 3.33 10.43
N ASN A 191 21.93 2.54 9.38
CA ASN A 191 21.16 1.31 9.21
C ASN A 191 21.93 0.04 9.56
N VAL A 192 23.27 0.05 9.61
CA VAL A 192 24.09 -1.16 9.90
C VAL A 192 23.73 -1.75 11.27
N ASN A 193 23.81 -0.96 12.33
CA ASN A 193 23.51 -1.45 13.68
C ASN A 193 22.05 -1.89 13.82
N VAL A 194 21.11 -1.14 13.24
CA VAL A 194 19.69 -1.48 13.27
C VAL A 194 19.44 -2.83 12.60
N TYR A 195 20.11 -3.10 11.50
CA TYR A 195 19.97 -4.37 10.78
C TYR A 195 20.53 -5.55 11.60
N GLU A 196 21.68 -5.38 12.23
CA GLU A 196 22.33 -6.42 13.03
C GLU A 196 21.56 -6.74 14.34
N GLU A 197 20.99 -5.73 14.97
CA GLU A 197 20.28 -5.86 16.25
C GLU A 197 18.84 -6.33 16.13
N THR A 198 18.22 -6.23 14.92
CA THR A 198 16.81 -6.56 14.71
C THR A 198 16.66 -7.78 13.81
N LYS A 199 15.55 -8.51 13.99
CA LYS A 199 15.21 -9.71 13.24
C LYS A 199 13.81 -9.59 12.65
N ASP A 200 13.49 -10.54 11.79
CA ASP A 200 12.21 -10.64 11.09
C ASP A 200 11.48 -11.90 11.52
N TRP A 201 10.17 -11.85 11.60
CA TRP A 201 9.32 -13.00 11.89
C TRP A 201 8.75 -13.58 10.60
N LYS A 202 9.14 -14.80 10.26
CA LYS A 202 8.59 -15.57 9.14
C LYS A 202 7.48 -16.49 9.64
N ILE A 203 6.35 -16.44 8.96
CA ILE A 203 5.14 -17.20 9.28
C ILE A 203 4.80 -18.07 8.06
N THR A 204 4.72 -19.38 8.27
CA THR A 204 4.24 -20.33 7.26
C THR A 204 2.92 -20.92 7.75
N TYR A 205 1.86 -20.65 7.01
CA TYR A 205 0.50 -21.07 7.36
C TYR A 205 -0.08 -22.02 6.31
N THR A 206 -0.70 -23.07 6.80
CA THR A 206 -1.43 -24.06 6.00
C THR A 206 -2.88 -24.04 6.45
N PRO A 207 -3.82 -23.53 5.61
CA PRO A 207 -5.23 -23.56 5.96
C PRO A 207 -5.68 -25.00 6.25
N SER A 208 -6.39 -25.22 7.36
CA SER A 208 -7.04 -26.48 7.59
C SER A 208 -8.27 -26.56 6.68
N LEU A 209 -8.45 -27.66 5.95
CA LEU A 209 -9.62 -27.93 5.08
C LEU A 209 -10.94 -28.07 5.86
N ARG A 210 -11.04 -27.53 7.06
CA ARG A 210 -12.27 -27.53 7.85
C ARG A 210 -13.11 -26.30 7.54
N GLY A 211 -14.00 -26.46 6.56
CA GLY A 211 -15.19 -25.60 6.43
C GLY A 211 -15.17 -24.63 5.27
N SER A 212 -15.26 -25.12 4.05
CA SER A 212 -16.02 -24.46 2.97
C SER A 212 -16.15 -25.42 1.77
N GLU A 213 -17.35 -25.59 1.27
CA GLU A 213 -17.73 -26.12 -0.07
C GLU A 213 -17.39 -27.57 -0.45
N ALA A 214 -16.44 -28.25 0.19
CA ALA A 214 -16.19 -29.68 -0.09
C ALA A 214 -17.33 -30.60 0.39
N THR A 215 -18.19 -30.12 1.30
CA THR A 215 -19.29 -30.93 1.86
C THR A 215 -20.54 -30.90 0.97
N GLU A 216 -20.77 -29.89 0.16
CA GLU A 216 -21.93 -29.82 -0.74
C GLU A 216 -21.69 -30.59 -2.06
N ALA A 217 -20.45 -30.68 -2.55
CA ALA A 217 -20.11 -31.41 -3.76
C ALA A 217 -20.12 -32.96 -3.56
N ILE A 218 -19.97 -33.44 -2.33
CA ILE A 218 -19.94 -34.89 -2.01
C ILE A 218 -21.35 -35.47 -1.85
N SER A 219 -22.36 -34.61 -1.64
CA SER A 219 -23.74 -35.05 -1.45
C SER A 219 -24.52 -35.38 -2.73
N SER A 220 -24.01 -35.03 -3.92
CA SER A 220 -24.79 -35.15 -5.16
C SER A 220 -24.34 -36.23 -6.14
N THR A 221 -23.25 -37.00 -5.88
CA THR A 221 -22.82 -38.08 -6.76
C THR A 221 -22.29 -39.29 -5.96
N ALA A 222 -23.22 -40.20 -5.67
CA ALA A 222 -22.89 -41.55 -5.22
C ALA A 222 -22.34 -42.35 -6.41
N GLY A 223 -21.03 -42.42 -6.57
CA GLY A 223 -20.37 -43.21 -7.60
C GLY A 223 -18.85 -42.97 -7.61
N ASP A 224 -18.10 -43.92 -7.13
CA ASP A 224 -16.64 -44.03 -7.20
C ASP A 224 -15.83 -43.43 -6.05
N THR A 225 -15.85 -44.10 -4.91
CA THR A 225 -15.16 -43.68 -3.68
C THR A 225 -13.65 -43.91 -3.70
N ALA A 226 -13.07 -44.62 -4.67
CA ALA A 226 -11.62 -44.87 -4.75
C ALA A 226 -10.87 -43.72 -5.43
N SER A 227 -11.41 -43.16 -6.51
CA SER A 227 -10.85 -42.05 -7.25
C SER A 227 -10.84 -40.74 -6.43
N LEU A 228 -11.85 -40.52 -5.59
CA LEU A 228 -11.95 -39.32 -4.73
C LEU A 228 -10.97 -39.35 -3.55
N ARG A 229 -10.60 -40.55 -3.06
CA ARG A 229 -9.59 -40.71 -1.99
C ARG A 229 -8.19 -40.43 -2.49
N ASP A 230 -7.87 -40.78 -3.75
CA ASP A 230 -6.58 -40.50 -4.36
C ASP A 230 -6.44 -39.05 -4.80
N ALA A 231 -7.53 -38.39 -5.26
CA ALA A 231 -7.59 -36.97 -5.52
C ALA A 231 -7.43 -36.15 -4.23
N ALA A 232 -8.03 -36.57 -3.13
CA ALA A 232 -7.88 -35.91 -1.81
C ALA A 232 -6.46 -36.11 -1.22
N ARG A 233 -5.77 -37.19 -1.55
CA ARG A 233 -4.37 -37.43 -1.16
C ARG A 233 -3.36 -36.64 -1.97
N SER A 234 -3.70 -36.24 -3.19
CA SER A 234 -2.84 -35.44 -4.10
C SER A 234 -2.97 -33.94 -3.93
N GLN A 235 -3.89 -33.43 -3.11
CA GLN A 235 -3.93 -32.01 -2.79
C GLN A 235 -2.74 -31.68 -1.89
N LYS A 236 -1.64 -31.24 -2.51
CA LYS A 236 -0.50 -30.60 -1.86
C LYS A 236 -1.07 -29.50 -0.95
N LYS A 237 -0.94 -29.64 0.37
CA LYS A 237 -1.33 -28.59 1.31
C LYS A 237 -0.69 -27.31 0.85
N LEU A 238 -1.50 -26.31 0.49
CA LEU A 238 -0.99 -25.02 0.03
C LEU A 238 -0.41 -24.30 1.24
N GLU A 239 0.91 -24.33 1.36
CA GLU A 239 1.63 -23.58 2.38
C GLU A 239 1.90 -22.17 1.84
N VAL A 240 1.44 -21.16 2.54
CA VAL A 240 1.69 -19.76 2.19
C VAL A 240 2.57 -19.13 3.26
N MET A 241 3.65 -18.49 2.79
CA MET A 241 4.62 -17.80 3.63
C MET A 241 4.39 -16.28 3.57
N ALA A 242 4.48 -15.65 4.73
CA ALA A 242 4.47 -14.20 4.90
C ALA A 242 5.45 -13.78 6.00
N LEU A 243 5.82 -12.51 6.04
CA LEU A 243 6.55 -11.91 7.17
C LEU A 243 5.58 -11.09 8.03
N ALA A 244 5.82 -11.04 9.34
CA ALA A 244 5.05 -10.19 10.23
C ALA A 244 5.44 -8.72 10.05
N GLY A 245 4.44 -7.86 9.92
CA GLY A 245 4.59 -6.43 9.71
C GLY A 245 3.77 -5.94 8.52
N ALA A 246 3.44 -4.69 8.53
CA ALA A 246 2.81 -3.98 7.41
C ALA A 246 2.87 -2.48 7.66
N SER A 247 2.56 -1.66 6.69
CA SER A 247 2.53 -0.22 6.85
C SER A 247 1.50 0.47 5.98
N HIS A 248 1.15 1.66 6.41
CA HIS A 248 0.12 2.52 5.86
C HIS A 248 0.49 3.24 4.54
N TRP A 249 1.71 3.11 4.03
CA TRP A 249 2.11 3.75 2.77
C TRP A 249 1.71 2.93 1.53
N GLN A 250 1.63 1.60 1.67
CA GLN A 250 1.09 0.66 0.69
C GLN A 250 0.54 -0.56 1.40
N PHE A 251 -0.71 -0.91 1.15
CA PHE A 251 -1.32 -2.11 1.72
C PHE A 251 -2.51 -2.61 0.90
N THR A 252 -2.80 -3.90 1.03
CA THR A 252 -3.98 -4.57 0.50
C THR A 252 -4.80 -5.13 1.66
N ALA A 253 -6.09 -4.83 1.70
CA ALA A 253 -6.99 -5.23 2.78
C ALA A 253 -8.44 -5.39 2.30
N TYR A 254 -9.26 -6.12 3.03
CA TYR A 254 -10.71 -6.10 2.79
C TYR A 254 -11.28 -4.73 3.16
N LYS A 255 -12.15 -4.20 2.29
CA LYS A 255 -12.87 -2.94 2.54
C LYS A 255 -13.63 -2.97 3.87
N SER A 256 -14.31 -4.07 4.16
CA SER A 256 -15.08 -4.28 5.39
C SER A 256 -14.21 -4.18 6.66
N THR A 257 -12.94 -4.62 6.58
CA THR A 257 -11.96 -4.47 7.66
C THR A 257 -11.57 -3.00 7.83
N LEU A 258 -11.25 -2.30 6.75
CA LEU A 258 -10.83 -0.90 6.79
C LEU A 258 -11.93 0.02 7.30
N GLN A 259 -13.17 -0.25 6.93
CA GLN A 259 -14.33 0.55 7.35
C GLN A 259 -14.59 0.54 8.84
N GLN A 260 -14.11 -0.46 9.58
CA GLN A 260 -14.22 -0.52 11.04
C GLN A 260 -13.40 0.57 11.74
N PHE A 261 -12.41 1.15 11.05
CA PHE A 261 -11.50 2.17 11.58
C PHE A 261 -11.87 3.60 11.16
N LEU A 262 -12.92 3.77 10.35
CA LEU A 262 -13.41 5.09 9.92
C LEU A 262 -14.35 5.73 10.96
N PRO A 263 -14.40 7.07 11.03
CA PRO A 263 -13.54 8.02 10.34
C PRO A 263 -12.18 8.22 11.04
N PHE A 264 -11.16 8.61 10.26
CA PHE A 264 -9.91 9.13 10.83
C PHE A 264 -10.10 10.59 11.25
N ASP A 265 -9.44 10.97 12.34
CA ASP A 265 -9.39 12.35 12.78
C ASP A 265 -8.58 13.20 11.77
N MET A 266 -9.10 14.36 11.40
CA MET A 266 -8.53 15.28 10.41
C MET A 266 -7.78 16.46 11.06
N SER A 267 -7.58 16.45 12.38
CA SER A 267 -6.96 17.57 13.11
C SER A 267 -5.49 17.79 12.78
N ARG A 268 -4.81 16.79 12.18
CA ARG A 268 -3.39 16.84 11.81
C ARG A 268 -3.18 16.29 10.39
N PRO A 269 -2.34 16.93 9.56
CA PRO A 269 -2.12 16.50 8.17
C PRO A 269 -1.58 15.07 8.01
N MET A 270 -0.71 14.62 8.92
CA MET A 270 -0.01 13.33 8.84
C MET A 270 -0.10 12.46 10.10
N GLY A 271 -0.61 12.99 11.21
CA GLY A 271 -0.53 12.33 12.54
C GLY A 271 -1.43 11.11 12.72
N GLN A 272 -2.37 10.88 11.81
CA GLN A 272 -3.46 9.90 11.99
C GLN A 272 -3.13 8.51 11.43
N VAL A 273 -2.19 8.43 10.50
CA VAL A 273 -1.91 7.19 9.76
C VAL A 273 -1.32 6.09 10.64
N ARG A 274 -0.51 6.45 11.63
CA ARG A 274 0.03 5.50 12.63
C ARG A 274 -1.06 4.90 13.49
N GLN A 275 -2.17 5.62 13.71
CA GLN A 275 -3.30 5.11 14.47
C GLN A 275 -3.96 3.90 13.79
N LEU A 276 -3.93 3.80 12.45
CA LEU A 276 -4.42 2.61 11.77
C LEU A 276 -3.56 1.40 12.13
N ASP A 277 -2.24 1.57 12.15
CA ASP A 277 -1.29 0.52 12.49
C ASP A 277 -1.51 0.02 13.94
N GLU A 278 -1.63 0.94 14.88
CA GLU A 278 -1.85 0.66 16.30
C GLU A 278 -3.21 0.00 16.52
N ARG A 279 -4.29 0.60 15.99
CA ARG A 279 -5.66 0.08 16.15
C ARG A 279 -5.85 -1.31 15.55
N MET A 280 -5.24 -1.61 14.40
CA MET A 280 -5.29 -2.96 13.81
C MET A 280 -4.57 -3.98 14.69
N ASN A 281 -3.42 -3.63 15.25
CA ASN A 281 -2.69 -4.48 16.18
C ASN A 281 -3.49 -4.72 17.47
N GLU A 282 -4.06 -3.67 18.06
CA GLU A 282 -4.94 -3.76 19.24
C GLU A 282 -6.18 -4.60 19.00
N ALA A 283 -6.74 -4.56 17.78
CA ALA A 283 -7.87 -5.38 17.37
C ALA A 283 -7.50 -6.85 17.11
N GLY A 284 -6.23 -7.24 17.24
CA GLY A 284 -5.74 -8.60 16.98
C GLY A 284 -5.75 -9.00 15.50
N LEU A 285 -5.81 -8.03 14.58
CA LEU A 285 -5.76 -8.27 13.14
C LEU A 285 -4.32 -8.53 12.70
N LEU A 286 -4.16 -9.53 11.82
CA LEU A 286 -2.85 -9.89 11.32
C LEU A 286 -2.32 -8.82 10.36
N ARG A 287 -1.07 -8.45 10.55
CA ARG A 287 -0.33 -7.53 9.69
C ARG A 287 0.81 -8.30 9.06
N LEU A 288 0.75 -8.44 7.74
CA LEU A 288 1.59 -9.34 6.98
C LEU A 288 2.29 -8.60 5.84
N MET A 289 3.44 -9.12 5.44
CA MET A 289 4.19 -8.66 4.28
C MET A 289 4.53 -9.85 3.39
N VAL A 290 4.67 -9.57 2.11
CA VAL A 290 5.27 -10.53 1.18
C VAL A 290 6.75 -10.76 1.55
N SER A 291 7.32 -11.89 1.12
CA SER A 291 8.74 -12.21 1.33
C SER A 291 9.68 -11.46 0.39
N ASP A 292 9.20 -11.18 -0.83
CA ASP A 292 9.98 -10.54 -1.88
C ASP A 292 9.53 -9.08 -2.07
N PRO A 293 10.44 -8.16 -2.44
CA PRO A 293 10.08 -6.77 -2.66
C PRO A 293 9.35 -6.61 -4.00
N LEU A 294 8.01 -6.60 -3.97
CA LEU A 294 7.15 -6.42 -5.14
C LEU A 294 6.72 -4.95 -5.34
N VAL A 295 7.10 -4.07 -4.44
CA VAL A 295 6.98 -2.62 -4.60
C VAL A 295 8.21 -1.91 -4.04
N MET A 296 8.48 -0.69 -4.54
CA MET A 296 9.55 0.18 -4.05
C MET A 296 9.05 1.60 -3.86
N ASN A 297 9.36 2.22 -2.73
CA ASN A 297 9.11 3.64 -2.50
C ASN A 297 10.13 4.46 -3.27
N LEU A 298 9.68 5.29 -4.22
CA LEU A 298 10.52 6.22 -4.99
C LEU A 298 10.74 7.55 -4.25
N SER A 299 9.91 7.81 -3.21
CA SER A 299 9.87 9.11 -2.56
C SER A 299 9.53 10.23 -3.56
N ASN A 300 10.34 11.28 -3.65
CA ASN A 300 10.09 12.44 -4.51
C ASN A 300 10.98 12.51 -5.75
N THR A 301 11.68 11.42 -6.11
CA THR A 301 12.67 11.43 -7.21
C THR A 301 12.75 10.09 -7.94
N LEU A 302 13.14 10.11 -9.20
CA LEU A 302 13.47 8.91 -9.98
C LEU A 302 14.91 8.41 -9.79
N GLY A 303 15.64 8.92 -8.79
CA GLY A 303 17.04 8.56 -8.49
C GLY A 303 17.27 7.06 -8.35
N TYR A 304 16.28 6.32 -7.79
CA TYR A 304 16.33 4.87 -7.73
C TYR A 304 16.45 4.23 -9.13
N LEU A 305 15.65 4.67 -10.09
CA LEU A 305 15.67 4.15 -11.46
C LEU A 305 16.93 4.53 -12.22
N ARG A 306 17.56 5.64 -11.84
CA ARG A 306 18.84 6.11 -12.40
C ARG A 306 20.08 5.48 -11.73
N GLY A 307 19.88 4.65 -10.68
CA GLY A 307 20.98 4.05 -9.90
C GLY A 307 21.71 5.06 -9.00
N GLU A 308 21.06 6.15 -8.62
CA GLU A 308 21.64 7.25 -7.82
C GLU A 308 21.41 7.07 -6.30
N MET A 309 20.72 6.00 -5.88
CA MET A 309 20.43 5.73 -4.46
C MET A 309 21.71 5.50 -3.66
N GLY A 310 21.80 6.17 -2.53
CA GLY A 310 22.99 6.08 -1.66
C GLY A 310 24.21 6.85 -2.16
N GLN A 311 24.16 7.46 -3.34
CA GLN A 311 25.16 8.43 -3.73
C GLN A 311 24.87 9.74 -3.00
N GLU A 312 25.76 10.16 -2.11
CA GLU A 312 25.76 11.53 -1.63
C GLU A 312 25.73 12.43 -2.87
N LYS A 313 24.68 13.24 -3.03
CA LYS A 313 24.80 14.40 -3.93
C LYS A 313 26.04 15.14 -3.42
N VAL A 314 27.14 15.05 -4.14
CA VAL A 314 28.30 15.90 -3.93
C VAL A 314 27.80 17.32 -4.23
N GLU A 315 27.13 17.92 -3.25
CA GLU A 315 26.89 19.35 -3.28
C GLU A 315 28.31 19.95 -3.42
N LYS A 316 28.58 20.55 -4.57
CA LYS A 316 29.75 21.36 -4.72
C LYS A 316 29.83 22.23 -3.48
N LYS A 317 30.82 21.99 -2.61
CA LYS A 317 31.09 22.77 -1.42
C LYS A 317 31.36 24.22 -1.85
N THR A 318 30.32 24.94 -2.15
CA THR A 318 30.37 26.39 -2.09
C THR A 318 30.38 26.70 -0.59
N SER A 319 31.45 27.24 -0.10
CA SER A 319 31.63 27.73 1.27
C SER A 319 30.70 28.93 1.51
N SER A 320 29.40 28.63 1.67
CA SER A 320 28.37 29.62 1.88
C SER A 320 27.98 29.59 3.33
N ILE A 321 27.85 30.78 3.93
CA ILE A 321 27.31 31.06 5.28
C ILE A 321 25.96 30.30 5.51
N TRP A 322 25.26 29.95 4.44
CA TRP A 322 24.00 29.23 4.41
C TRP A 322 24.11 27.74 4.86
N GLN A 323 25.31 27.16 4.91
CA GLN A 323 25.55 25.77 5.36
C GLN A 323 25.86 25.67 6.86
N PHE A 324 25.94 26.80 7.56
CA PHE A 324 26.13 26.78 9.00
C PHE A 324 24.92 26.13 9.69
N ALA A 325 25.14 25.07 10.49
CA ALA A 325 24.07 24.27 11.09
C ALA A 325 22.94 25.09 11.76
N PRO A 326 23.20 26.18 12.50
CA PRO A 326 22.16 27.05 13.04
C PRO A 326 21.39 27.81 11.95
N VAL A 327 22.05 28.24 10.87
CA VAL A 327 21.41 28.95 9.74
C VAL A 327 20.50 27.99 8.97
N LYS A 328 20.94 26.75 8.73
CA LYS A 328 20.12 25.70 8.10
C LYS A 328 18.86 25.39 8.94
N LYS A 329 18.97 25.34 10.26
CA LYS A 329 17.82 25.16 11.15
C LYS A 329 16.82 26.32 11.09
N VAL A 330 17.32 27.55 11.05
CA VAL A 330 16.44 28.75 10.91
C VAL A 330 15.76 28.77 9.54
N LEU A 331 16.50 28.51 8.45
CA LEU A 331 15.93 28.45 7.11
C LEU A 331 14.88 27.35 6.98
N LEU A 332 15.13 26.16 7.56
CA LEU A 332 14.15 25.07 7.58
C LEU A 332 12.90 25.46 8.40
N ALA A 333 13.08 26.15 9.52
CA ALA A 333 11.96 26.65 10.32
C ALA A 333 11.14 27.70 9.56
N VAL A 334 11.80 28.63 8.86
CA VAL A 334 11.14 29.63 8.01
C VAL A 334 10.45 28.96 6.83
N TYR A 335 11.10 28.02 6.15
CA TYR A 335 10.49 27.23 5.06
C TYR A 335 9.25 26.49 5.55
N ASN A 336 9.34 25.78 6.68
CA ASN A 336 8.21 25.06 7.26
C ASN A 336 7.10 26.01 7.71
N TRP A 337 7.44 27.23 8.19
CA TRP A 337 6.44 28.24 8.55
C TRP A 337 5.73 28.79 7.31
N ILE A 338 6.48 29.12 6.24
CA ILE A 338 5.93 29.54 4.94
C ILE A 338 5.04 28.44 4.39
N PHE A 339 5.55 27.19 4.35
CA PHE A 339 4.79 26.04 3.86
C PHE A 339 3.47 25.88 4.62
N LYS A 340 3.50 25.92 5.96
CA LYS A 340 2.29 25.87 6.80
C LYS A 340 1.34 27.03 6.55
N ARG A 341 1.84 28.20 6.20
CA ARG A 341 1.02 29.41 6.01
C ARG A 341 0.29 29.43 4.68
N TYR A 342 0.89 28.85 3.63
CA TYR A 342 0.40 28.94 2.25
C TYR A 342 -0.16 27.61 1.72
N TYR A 343 0.23 26.47 2.31
CA TYR A 343 -0.11 25.14 1.82
C TYR A 343 -0.65 24.19 2.92
N GLY A 344 -0.71 24.63 4.17
CA GLY A 344 -1.18 23.84 5.33
C GLY A 344 -2.64 24.10 5.72
#